data_4466f67c1e10c2ea435312bbc5398e0e
#
_entry.id   4466f67c1e10c2ea435312bbc5398e0e
#
_cell.length_a   1.000
_cell.length_b   1.000
_cell.length_c   1.000
_cell.angle_alpha   90.00
_cell.angle_beta   90.00
_cell.angle_gamma   90.00
#
_symmetry.space_group_name_H-M   'P 1'
#
loop_
_entity.id
_entity.type
_entity.pdbx_description
1 polymer ?
#
loop_
_entity_poly.entity_id
_entity_poly.type
_entity_poly.pdbx_seq_one_letter_code
_entity_poly.pdbx_strand_id
1 'polypeptide(L)'
;MSASTEKKNRSSARLDGTDKRTVAERKAAEKERKSKIKWIGVAVLIVLVFAAVIYINSGLFFRQATAVTVEYEANDAYGLPAGSRSFSVAEVNYVYGTQFMNISSYASLFGLDTTKSFDTQVCTLADKGENYTWDDYFMDQSVSYLRQVSVLADYAEKNGIKLGEKELANVDKNIGSLKSAAETNGYSLDDYIYACYGKGVNEDVVRSMMELEQLAAKVETEQRATYTYTQEQISEKYASVADDYDKFSFDYYYFAAATEGTDENGKANAPTEESLAEAKAQAEKMRASLAHGGDFTELVKAYEEANGIEKPASESGETKEAGPTVVEAAAGNTISSTAGNSNGTLYPEALEKWVKSADRTSGEIAVVEIEGAGYYVVRFNERDNNQAPTEESGDMNYCDYVADALLRNEAVKEWEDGIIGKDQKITSSTGFAARYVGR
;
A
#
# COMPACT_ATOMS: atom_id res chain seq x y z
N MET A 1 -91.13 -47.24 12.45
CA MET A 1 -89.99 -47.62 13.33
C MET A 1 -90.33 -46.95 14.69
N SER A 2 -90.28 -47.74 15.80
CA SER A 2 -90.58 -47.24 17.09
C SER A 2 -89.53 -46.31 17.64
N ALA A 3 -89.86 -45.29 18.38
CA ALA A 3 -88.97 -44.31 19.02
C ALA A 3 -87.85 -44.97 19.87
N SER A 4 -88.14 -46.22 20.38
CA SER A 4 -87.20 -47.05 21.14
C SER A 4 -86.04 -47.56 20.26
N THR A 5 -86.32 -47.96 18.99
CA THR A 5 -85.27 -48.47 18.01
C THR A 5 -84.41 -47.34 17.55
N GLU A 6 -84.98 -46.15 17.34
CA GLU A 6 -84.24 -44.94 16.95
C GLU A 6 -83.27 -44.45 18.03
N LYS A 7 -83.74 -44.51 19.33
CA LYS A 7 -82.93 -44.17 20.50
C LYS A 7 -81.76 -45.17 20.69
N LYS A 8 -81.94 -46.45 20.41
CA LYS A 8 -80.96 -47.51 20.52
C LYS A 8 -79.91 -47.37 19.35
N ASN A 9 -80.39 -47.05 18.15
CA ASN A 9 -79.51 -46.77 17.01
C ASN A 9 -78.66 -45.50 17.17
N ARG A 10 -79.26 -44.45 17.81
CA ARG A 10 -78.49 -43.23 18.15
C ARG A 10 -77.48 -43.50 19.26
N SER A 11 -77.77 -44.37 20.21
CA SER A 11 -76.80 -44.68 21.28
C SER A 11 -75.67 -45.56 20.80
N SER A 12 -75.95 -46.53 19.90
CA SER A 12 -74.84 -47.32 19.23
C SER A 12 -74.01 -46.49 18.31
N ALA A 13 -74.60 -45.63 17.45
CA ALA A 13 -73.87 -44.73 16.59
C ALA A 13 -72.99 -43.72 17.36
N ARG A 14 -73.40 -43.40 18.58
CA ARG A 14 -72.60 -42.57 19.50
C ARG A 14 -71.40 -43.30 20.08
N LEU A 15 -71.57 -44.61 20.42
CA LEU A 15 -70.56 -45.51 20.90
C LEU A 15 -69.54 -45.84 19.80
N ASP A 16 -70.05 -46.07 18.58
CA ASP A 16 -69.22 -46.36 17.40
C ASP A 16 -68.59 -45.10 16.77
N GLY A 17 -68.90 -43.91 17.31
CA GLY A 17 -68.32 -42.66 16.80
C GLY A 17 -68.88 -42.20 15.44
N THR A 18 -70.00 -42.81 14.97
CA THR A 18 -70.66 -42.52 13.68
C THR A 18 -71.85 -41.58 13.76
N ASP A 19 -72.27 -41.20 14.99
CA ASP A 19 -73.36 -40.19 15.19
C ASP A 19 -72.95 -38.84 14.59
N LYS A 20 -73.89 -38.19 13.86
CA LYS A 20 -73.67 -36.92 13.18
C LYS A 20 -73.09 -35.82 14.08
N ARG A 21 -73.52 -35.81 15.35
CA ARG A 21 -73.02 -34.86 16.34
C ARG A 21 -71.57 -35.15 16.73
N THR A 22 -71.22 -36.40 16.99
CA THR A 22 -69.88 -36.84 17.32
C THR A 22 -68.94 -36.63 16.14
N VAL A 23 -69.36 -36.91 14.90
CA VAL A 23 -68.60 -36.66 13.68
C VAL A 23 -68.40 -35.15 13.45
N ALA A 24 -69.44 -34.30 13.73
CA ALA A 24 -69.35 -32.85 13.67
C ALA A 24 -68.36 -32.27 14.71
N GLU A 25 -68.42 -32.76 15.94
CA GLU A 25 -67.48 -32.38 17.02
C GLU A 25 -66.03 -32.79 16.71
N ARG A 26 -65.82 -34.03 16.16
CA ARG A 26 -64.51 -34.46 15.70
C ARG A 26 -63.98 -33.60 14.55
N LYS A 27 -64.80 -33.27 13.56
CA LYS A 27 -64.40 -32.36 12.45
C LYS A 27 -64.11 -30.96 12.93
N ALA A 28 -64.87 -30.42 13.91
CA ALA A 28 -64.62 -29.13 14.53
C ALA A 28 -63.28 -29.12 15.30
N ALA A 29 -63.04 -30.18 16.11
CA ALA A 29 -61.79 -30.33 16.84
C ALA A 29 -60.59 -30.50 15.92
N GLU A 30 -60.76 -31.27 14.81
CA GLU A 30 -59.71 -31.39 13.78
C GLU A 30 -59.42 -30.09 13.07
N LYS A 31 -60.43 -29.31 12.71
CA LYS A 31 -60.31 -27.98 12.14
C LYS A 31 -59.60 -26.99 13.08
N GLU A 32 -59.98 -27.03 14.35
CA GLU A 32 -59.35 -26.22 15.39
C GLU A 32 -57.88 -26.63 15.59
N ARG A 33 -57.59 -27.94 15.64
CA ARG A 33 -56.20 -28.46 15.70
C ARG A 33 -55.39 -28.05 14.49
N LYS A 34 -55.94 -28.17 13.27
CA LYS A 34 -55.27 -27.72 12.03
C LYS A 34 -55.01 -26.19 12.03
N SER A 35 -56.02 -25.42 12.55
CA SER A 35 -55.85 -23.98 12.73
C SER A 35 -54.75 -23.63 13.75
N LYS A 36 -54.74 -24.28 14.91
CA LYS A 36 -53.69 -24.08 15.92
C LYS A 36 -52.30 -24.43 15.37
N ILE A 37 -52.16 -25.56 14.61
CA ILE A 37 -50.90 -25.93 13.97
C ILE A 37 -50.46 -24.89 12.97
N LYS A 38 -51.37 -24.33 12.14
CA LYS A 38 -51.07 -23.25 11.21
C LYS A 38 -50.55 -22.00 11.92
N TRP A 39 -51.23 -21.58 13.02
CA TRP A 39 -50.81 -20.42 13.80
C TRP A 39 -49.49 -20.63 14.51
N ILE A 40 -49.24 -21.83 15.03
CA ILE A 40 -47.91 -22.20 15.57
C ILE A 40 -46.84 -22.11 14.47
N GLY A 41 -47.11 -22.63 13.25
CA GLY A 41 -46.21 -22.53 12.12
C GLY A 41 -45.89 -21.06 11.74
N VAL A 42 -46.93 -20.19 11.73
CA VAL A 42 -46.72 -18.76 11.47
C VAL A 42 -45.90 -18.12 12.57
N ALA A 43 -46.20 -18.41 13.86
CA ALA A 43 -45.42 -17.88 14.97
C ALA A 43 -43.96 -18.31 14.93
N VAL A 44 -43.68 -19.57 14.62
CA VAL A 44 -42.30 -20.09 14.42
C VAL A 44 -41.60 -19.37 13.25
N LEU A 45 -42.31 -19.16 12.14
CA LEU A 45 -41.74 -18.43 10.99
C LEU A 45 -41.38 -16.98 11.37
N ILE A 46 -42.24 -16.28 12.11
CA ILE A 46 -41.99 -14.93 12.60
C ILE A 46 -40.75 -14.92 13.50
N VAL A 47 -40.64 -15.87 14.44
CA VAL A 47 -39.46 -15.97 15.32
C VAL A 47 -38.19 -16.22 14.51
N LEU A 48 -38.23 -17.08 13.50
CA LEU A 48 -37.07 -17.34 12.62
C LEU A 48 -36.68 -16.12 11.81
N VAL A 49 -37.64 -15.34 11.30
CA VAL A 49 -37.38 -14.09 10.60
C VAL A 49 -36.73 -13.05 11.53
N PHE A 50 -37.24 -12.89 12.74
CA PHE A 50 -36.66 -12.00 13.75
C PHE A 50 -35.23 -12.46 14.13
N ALA A 51 -35.03 -13.74 14.35
CA ALA A 51 -33.71 -14.30 14.62
C ALA A 51 -32.73 -14.05 13.48
N ALA A 52 -33.16 -14.22 12.22
CA ALA A 52 -32.34 -13.94 11.05
C ALA A 52 -31.99 -12.44 10.94
N VAL A 53 -32.95 -11.55 11.20
CA VAL A 53 -32.71 -10.09 11.21
C VAL A 53 -31.72 -9.72 12.32
N ILE A 54 -31.88 -10.26 13.52
CA ILE A 54 -30.93 -10.03 14.62
C ILE A 54 -29.54 -10.57 14.26
N TYR A 55 -29.47 -11.78 13.71
CA TYR A 55 -28.21 -12.42 13.29
C TYR A 55 -27.43 -11.57 12.27
N ILE A 56 -28.13 -11.01 11.26
CA ILE A 56 -27.52 -10.13 10.26
C ILE A 56 -27.11 -8.79 10.88
N ASN A 57 -28.01 -8.14 11.63
CA ASN A 57 -27.74 -6.82 12.20
C ASN A 57 -26.70 -6.83 13.33
N SER A 58 -26.53 -7.95 14.04
CA SER A 58 -25.44 -8.10 15.02
C SER A 58 -24.06 -8.26 14.42
N GLY A 59 -23.94 -8.33 13.10
CA GLY A 59 -22.69 -8.59 12.41
C GLY A 59 -22.20 -10.05 12.46
N LEU A 60 -22.89 -10.94 13.18
CA LEU A 60 -22.51 -12.35 13.31
C LEU A 60 -22.46 -13.07 11.95
N PHE A 61 -23.42 -12.77 11.07
CA PHE A 61 -23.42 -13.30 9.72
C PHE A 61 -22.11 -12.98 9.00
N PHE A 62 -21.68 -11.73 9.03
CA PHE A 62 -20.48 -11.27 8.32
C PHE A 62 -19.19 -11.87 8.91
N ARG A 63 -19.15 -12.15 10.21
CA ARG A 63 -18.02 -12.80 10.87
C ARG A 63 -17.95 -14.31 10.69
N GLN A 64 -19.05 -14.96 10.29
CA GLN A 64 -19.12 -16.42 10.15
C GLN A 64 -19.25 -16.90 8.71
N ALA A 65 -19.86 -16.10 7.83
CA ALA A 65 -20.06 -16.47 6.44
C ALA A 65 -18.76 -16.34 5.66
N THR A 66 -18.28 -17.44 5.09
CA THR A 66 -17.08 -17.46 4.25
C THR A 66 -17.30 -16.67 2.96
N ALA A 67 -16.45 -15.67 2.73
CA ALA A 67 -16.43 -14.88 1.51
C ALA A 67 -15.36 -15.36 0.52
N VAL A 68 -14.16 -15.65 1.03
CA VAL A 68 -13.02 -16.08 0.20
C VAL A 68 -12.40 -17.32 0.83
N THR A 69 -12.03 -18.29 -0.01
CA THR A 69 -11.17 -19.41 0.39
C THR A 69 -9.95 -19.42 -0.51
N VAL A 70 -8.79 -19.44 0.09
CA VAL A 70 -7.48 -19.55 -0.56
C VAL A 70 -7.02 -21.00 -0.42
N GLU A 71 -6.61 -21.61 -1.52
CA GLU A 71 -6.04 -22.97 -1.55
C GLU A 71 -4.72 -22.95 -2.32
N TYR A 72 -3.73 -23.69 -1.89
CA TYR A 72 -2.44 -23.77 -2.57
C TYR A 72 -1.82 -25.16 -2.45
N GLU A 73 -1.05 -25.53 -3.49
CA GLU A 73 -0.32 -26.80 -3.55
C GLU A 73 0.97 -26.72 -2.73
N ALA A 74 1.48 -27.88 -2.31
CA ALA A 74 2.78 -27.96 -1.67
C ALA A 74 3.90 -27.51 -2.61
N ASN A 75 4.93 -26.90 -2.03
CA ASN A 75 6.18 -26.58 -2.71
C ASN A 75 7.36 -27.05 -1.87
N ASP A 76 7.80 -28.29 -2.12
CA ASP A 76 8.83 -28.95 -1.32
C ASP A 76 10.19 -28.23 -1.43
N ALA A 77 10.46 -27.52 -2.53
CA ALA A 77 11.70 -26.77 -2.72
C ALA A 77 11.86 -25.65 -1.70
N TYR A 78 10.75 -25.09 -1.24
CA TYR A 78 10.71 -24.00 -0.26
C TYR A 78 10.14 -24.44 1.09
N GLY A 79 9.86 -25.73 1.26
CA GLY A 79 9.31 -26.28 2.50
C GLY A 79 7.86 -25.84 2.78
N LEU A 80 7.14 -25.39 1.76
CA LEU A 80 5.73 -24.99 1.87
C LEU A 80 4.82 -26.23 1.81
N PRO A 81 3.96 -26.50 2.81
CA PRO A 81 2.94 -27.54 2.71
C PRO A 81 1.79 -27.10 1.82
N ALA A 82 1.01 -28.04 1.28
CA ALA A 82 -0.31 -27.71 0.77
C ALA A 82 -1.20 -27.19 1.90
N GLY A 83 -2.04 -26.19 1.60
CA GLY A 83 -2.90 -25.57 2.60
C GLY A 83 -4.19 -25.00 2.02
N SER A 84 -5.10 -24.66 2.94
CA SER A 84 -6.34 -23.99 2.64
C SER A 84 -6.74 -23.11 3.82
N ARG A 85 -7.03 -21.83 3.55
CA ARG A 85 -7.49 -20.86 4.56
C ARG A 85 -8.75 -20.15 4.05
N SER A 86 -9.77 -20.09 4.90
CA SER A 86 -11.02 -19.41 4.59
C SER A 86 -11.15 -18.13 5.40
N PHE A 87 -11.65 -17.09 4.74
CA PHE A 87 -11.89 -15.78 5.33
C PHE A 87 -13.38 -15.44 5.30
N SER A 88 -13.86 -14.94 6.41
CA SER A 88 -15.23 -14.44 6.54
C SER A 88 -15.42 -13.13 5.76
N VAL A 89 -16.68 -12.71 5.57
CA VAL A 89 -16.98 -11.41 4.98
C VAL A 89 -16.33 -10.27 5.77
N ALA A 90 -16.33 -10.35 7.11
CA ALA A 90 -15.75 -9.32 7.95
C ALA A 90 -14.22 -9.21 7.79
N GLU A 91 -13.51 -10.33 7.69
CA GLU A 91 -12.06 -10.33 7.45
C GLU A 91 -11.73 -9.79 6.05
N VAL A 92 -12.51 -10.17 5.03
CA VAL A 92 -12.33 -9.60 3.68
C VAL A 92 -12.69 -8.12 3.66
N ASN A 93 -13.71 -7.66 4.39
CA ASN A 93 -14.05 -6.25 4.54
C ASN A 93 -12.92 -5.44 5.18
N TYR A 94 -12.23 -5.99 6.17
CA TYR A 94 -11.05 -5.35 6.75
C TYR A 94 -9.98 -5.08 5.68
N VAL A 95 -9.64 -6.09 4.88
CA VAL A 95 -8.64 -5.95 3.80
C VAL A 95 -9.14 -4.99 2.72
N TYR A 96 -10.40 -5.12 2.29
CA TYR A 96 -11.02 -4.25 1.29
C TYR A 96 -10.99 -2.78 1.71
N GLY A 97 -11.37 -2.49 2.96
CA GLY A 97 -11.30 -1.15 3.53
C GLY A 97 -9.87 -0.62 3.59
N THR A 98 -8.90 -1.48 3.93
CA THR A 98 -7.47 -1.12 3.91
C THR A 98 -7.00 -0.77 2.50
N GLN A 99 -7.37 -1.55 1.47
CA GLN A 99 -7.02 -1.25 0.08
C GLN A 99 -7.61 0.08 -0.38
N PHE A 100 -8.86 0.36 -0.01
CA PHE A 100 -9.48 1.65 -0.29
C PHE A 100 -8.76 2.80 0.42
N MET A 101 -8.46 2.68 1.71
CA MET A 101 -7.77 3.73 2.47
C MET A 101 -6.40 4.05 1.89
N ASN A 102 -5.66 3.07 1.38
CA ASN A 102 -4.34 3.27 0.76
C ASN A 102 -4.38 4.23 -0.43
N ILE A 103 -5.47 4.28 -1.18
CA ILE A 103 -5.59 5.17 -2.35
C ILE A 103 -6.55 6.35 -2.13
N SER A 104 -7.28 6.38 -1.02
CA SER A 104 -8.36 7.37 -0.77
C SER A 104 -7.89 8.82 -0.87
N SER A 105 -6.67 9.12 -0.41
CA SER A 105 -6.07 10.46 -0.49
C SER A 105 -5.79 10.92 -1.93
N TYR A 106 -5.66 9.98 -2.85
CA TYR A 106 -5.37 10.22 -4.27
C TYR A 106 -6.54 9.83 -5.18
N ALA A 107 -7.69 9.49 -4.61
CA ALA A 107 -8.85 8.95 -5.33
C ALA A 107 -9.24 9.79 -6.55
N SER A 108 -9.28 11.11 -6.39
CA SER A 108 -9.65 12.04 -7.48
C SER A 108 -8.64 12.04 -8.64
N LEU A 109 -7.35 11.79 -8.38
CA LEU A 109 -6.32 11.69 -9.43
C LEU A 109 -6.54 10.46 -10.30
N PHE A 110 -7.16 9.42 -9.76
CA PHE A 110 -7.48 8.18 -10.44
C PHE A 110 -8.93 8.12 -10.95
N GLY A 111 -9.66 9.24 -10.86
CA GLY A 111 -11.06 9.33 -11.33
C GLY A 111 -12.06 8.59 -10.43
N LEU A 112 -11.70 8.25 -9.19
CA LEU A 112 -12.60 7.64 -8.22
C LEU A 112 -13.36 8.72 -7.45
N ASP A 113 -14.69 8.70 -7.56
CA ASP A 113 -15.60 9.53 -6.77
C ASP A 113 -16.05 8.75 -5.51
N THR A 114 -15.48 9.11 -4.37
CA THR A 114 -15.76 8.43 -3.09
C THR A 114 -17.17 8.66 -2.56
N THR A 115 -17.96 9.56 -3.18
CA THR A 115 -19.36 9.81 -2.82
C THR A 115 -20.34 8.87 -3.55
N LYS A 116 -19.87 8.13 -4.55
CA LYS A 116 -20.67 7.17 -5.33
C LYS A 116 -20.28 5.74 -5.00
N SER A 117 -21.19 4.82 -5.30
CA SER A 117 -20.90 3.39 -5.15
C SER A 117 -19.78 2.93 -6.10
N PHE A 118 -18.84 2.14 -5.60
CA PHE A 118 -17.64 1.70 -6.34
C PHE A 118 -17.99 0.73 -7.48
N ASP A 119 -19.09 -0.03 -7.35
CA ASP A 119 -19.58 -0.96 -8.37
C ASP A 119 -20.22 -0.25 -9.61
N THR A 120 -20.39 1.07 -9.55
CA THR A 120 -20.92 1.88 -10.65
C THR A 120 -19.86 2.68 -11.39
N GLN A 121 -18.61 2.60 -10.98
CA GLN A 121 -17.51 3.41 -11.50
C GLN A 121 -16.43 2.53 -12.12
N VAL A 122 -16.06 2.82 -13.36
CA VAL A 122 -14.98 2.10 -14.07
C VAL A 122 -13.64 2.40 -13.40
N CYS A 123 -12.86 1.35 -13.13
CA CYS A 123 -11.51 1.50 -12.59
C CYS A 123 -10.53 1.84 -13.71
N THR A 124 -9.79 2.95 -13.54
CA THR A 124 -8.81 3.43 -14.51
C THR A 124 -7.38 2.93 -14.22
N LEU A 125 -7.13 2.31 -13.06
CA LEU A 125 -5.82 1.80 -12.67
C LEU A 125 -5.47 0.44 -13.29
N ALA A 126 -6.46 -0.27 -13.83
CA ALA A 126 -6.26 -1.58 -14.44
C ALA A 126 -6.80 -1.56 -15.88
N ASP A 127 -5.99 -2.01 -16.83
CA ASP A 127 -6.43 -2.16 -18.23
C ASP A 127 -7.23 -3.48 -18.41
N LYS A 128 -8.40 -3.53 -17.76
CA LYS A 128 -9.33 -4.68 -17.80
C LYS A 128 -10.66 -4.40 -18.50
N GLY A 129 -10.76 -3.22 -19.15
CA GLY A 129 -11.91 -2.81 -19.95
C GLY A 129 -13.03 -2.10 -19.17
N GLU A 130 -14.04 -1.64 -19.89
CA GLU A 130 -15.09 -0.72 -19.40
C GLU A 130 -16.04 -1.34 -18.34
N ASN A 131 -16.04 -2.65 -18.18
CA ASN A 131 -16.88 -3.33 -17.18
C ASN A 131 -16.15 -3.62 -15.86
N TYR A 132 -14.86 -3.33 -15.78
CA TYR A 132 -14.08 -3.53 -14.56
C TYR A 132 -14.23 -2.31 -13.64
N THR A 133 -14.87 -2.52 -12.52
CA THR A 133 -15.23 -1.45 -11.59
C THR A 133 -14.19 -1.26 -10.48
N TRP A 134 -14.30 -0.18 -9.72
CA TRP A 134 -13.49 0.02 -8.52
C TRP A 134 -13.80 -1.02 -7.43
N ASP A 135 -15.04 -1.53 -7.37
CA ASP A 135 -15.39 -2.63 -6.48
C ASP A 135 -14.63 -3.91 -6.86
N ASP A 136 -14.58 -4.25 -8.16
CA ASP A 136 -13.78 -5.36 -8.67
C ASP A 136 -12.29 -5.19 -8.37
N TYR A 137 -11.76 -3.97 -8.52
CA TYR A 137 -10.36 -3.66 -8.23
C TYR A 137 -10.03 -3.91 -6.76
N PHE A 138 -10.80 -3.35 -5.83
CA PHE A 138 -10.55 -3.54 -4.40
C PHE A 138 -10.73 -4.99 -3.97
N MET A 139 -11.69 -5.69 -4.56
CA MET A 139 -11.88 -7.12 -4.30
C MET A 139 -10.70 -7.96 -4.81
N ASP A 140 -10.22 -7.71 -6.03
CA ASP A 140 -9.06 -8.39 -6.61
C ASP A 140 -7.79 -8.12 -5.79
N GLN A 141 -7.55 -6.88 -5.37
CA GLN A 141 -6.43 -6.54 -4.49
C GLN A 141 -6.53 -7.25 -3.14
N SER A 142 -7.75 -7.29 -2.56
CA SER A 142 -7.99 -8.00 -1.30
C SER A 142 -7.72 -9.49 -1.41
N VAL A 143 -8.20 -10.12 -2.47
CA VAL A 143 -7.95 -11.55 -2.73
C VAL A 143 -6.47 -11.83 -2.95
N SER A 144 -5.78 -10.98 -3.72
CA SER A 144 -4.34 -11.09 -3.94
C SER A 144 -3.55 -11.01 -2.63
N TYR A 145 -3.89 -10.04 -1.78
CA TYR A 145 -3.29 -9.88 -0.48
C TYR A 145 -3.54 -11.08 0.45
N LEU A 146 -4.79 -11.56 0.52
CA LEU A 146 -5.14 -12.73 1.32
C LEU A 146 -4.43 -14.00 0.86
N ARG A 147 -4.17 -14.16 -0.44
CA ARG A 147 -3.37 -15.26 -0.98
C ARG A 147 -1.96 -15.24 -0.42
N GLN A 148 -1.30 -14.09 -0.45
CA GLN A 148 0.06 -13.92 0.07
C GLN A 148 0.12 -14.19 1.58
N VAL A 149 -0.73 -13.50 2.34
CA VAL A 149 -0.75 -13.61 3.80
C VAL A 149 -1.07 -15.04 4.26
N SER A 150 -1.98 -15.75 3.55
CA SER A 150 -2.31 -17.15 3.87
C SER A 150 -1.10 -18.06 3.78
N VAL A 151 -0.39 -18.00 2.65
CA VAL A 151 0.78 -18.85 2.41
C VAL A 151 1.88 -18.59 3.45
N LEU A 152 2.17 -17.32 3.70
CA LEU A 152 3.21 -16.94 4.67
C LEU A 152 2.84 -17.34 6.11
N ALA A 153 1.58 -17.13 6.50
CA ALA A 153 1.13 -17.51 7.84
C ALA A 153 1.16 -19.04 8.07
N ASP A 154 0.72 -19.82 7.09
CA ASP A 154 0.76 -21.27 7.19
C ASP A 154 2.21 -21.81 7.15
N TYR A 155 3.09 -21.15 6.39
CA TYR A 155 4.54 -21.41 6.45
C TYR A 155 5.09 -21.14 7.85
N ALA A 156 4.71 -20.02 8.48
CA ALA A 156 5.09 -19.69 9.84
C ALA A 156 4.67 -20.77 10.84
N GLU A 157 3.39 -21.15 10.80
CA GLU A 157 2.81 -22.17 11.68
C GLU A 157 3.56 -23.50 11.57
N LYS A 158 3.86 -23.95 10.35
CA LYS A 158 4.60 -25.18 10.09
C LYS A 158 6.03 -25.11 10.61
N ASN A 159 6.69 -23.98 10.46
CA ASN A 159 8.09 -23.81 10.87
C ASN A 159 8.23 -23.35 12.33
N GLY A 160 7.13 -23.30 13.10
CA GLY A 160 7.13 -22.91 14.51
C GLY A 160 7.43 -21.44 14.77
N ILE A 161 7.33 -20.59 13.73
CA ILE A 161 7.44 -19.13 13.85
C ILE A 161 6.17 -18.64 14.54
N LYS A 162 6.32 -17.85 15.60
CA LYS A 162 5.21 -17.33 16.41
C LYS A 162 5.44 -15.85 16.68
N LEU A 163 4.34 -15.11 16.85
CA LEU A 163 4.43 -13.74 17.33
C LEU A 163 5.03 -13.70 18.73
N GLY A 164 5.98 -12.82 18.93
CA GLY A 164 6.55 -12.51 20.22
C GLY A 164 5.90 -11.29 20.87
N GLU A 165 6.39 -10.89 22.03
CA GLU A 165 5.90 -9.71 22.76
C GLU A 165 5.99 -8.42 21.94
N LYS A 166 7.02 -8.27 21.12
CA LYS A 166 7.22 -7.09 20.27
C LYS A 166 6.14 -6.96 19.19
N GLU A 167 5.85 -8.04 18.48
CA GLU A 167 4.83 -8.05 17.43
C GLU A 167 3.45 -7.83 18.02
N LEU A 168 3.12 -8.47 19.15
CA LEU A 168 1.85 -8.28 19.85
C LEU A 168 1.71 -6.84 20.38
N ALA A 169 2.78 -6.26 20.92
CA ALA A 169 2.78 -4.86 21.33
C ALA A 169 2.57 -3.89 20.16
N ASN A 170 3.04 -4.22 18.95
CA ASN A 170 2.75 -3.44 17.75
C ASN A 170 1.26 -3.52 17.38
N VAL A 171 0.64 -4.70 17.49
CA VAL A 171 -0.81 -4.84 17.28
C VAL A 171 -1.57 -4.01 18.30
N ASP A 172 -1.21 -4.08 19.59
CA ASP A 172 -1.85 -3.30 20.66
C ASP A 172 -1.70 -1.78 20.42
N LYS A 173 -0.53 -1.34 19.98
CA LYS A 173 -0.27 0.05 19.61
C LYS A 173 -1.18 0.50 18.45
N ASN A 174 -1.33 -0.31 17.41
CA ASN A 174 -2.17 0.01 16.27
C ASN A 174 -3.66 0.07 16.65
N ILE A 175 -4.13 -0.85 17.49
CA ILE A 175 -5.48 -0.79 18.07
C ILE A 175 -5.64 0.49 18.92
N GLY A 176 -4.64 0.83 19.73
CA GLY A 176 -4.61 2.09 20.49
C GLY A 176 -4.71 3.32 19.60
N SER A 177 -4.03 3.32 18.47
CA SER A 177 -4.11 4.40 17.47
C SER A 177 -5.51 4.52 16.87
N LEU A 178 -6.18 3.41 16.56
CA LEU A 178 -7.58 3.42 16.10
C LEU A 178 -8.53 3.99 17.17
N LYS A 179 -8.33 3.63 18.45
CA LYS A 179 -9.11 4.20 19.58
C LYS A 179 -8.93 5.70 19.67
N SER A 180 -7.69 6.18 19.62
CA SER A 180 -7.40 7.62 19.67
C SER A 180 -7.97 8.36 18.48
N ALA A 181 -7.92 7.77 17.28
CA ALA A 181 -8.52 8.34 16.08
C ALA A 181 -10.05 8.42 16.17
N ALA A 182 -10.69 7.38 16.71
CA ALA A 182 -12.14 7.37 16.96
C ALA A 182 -12.54 8.50 17.93
N GLU A 183 -11.85 8.62 19.06
CA GLU A 183 -12.09 9.67 20.06
C GLU A 183 -11.91 11.07 19.47
N THR A 184 -10.83 11.29 18.70
CA THR A 184 -10.55 12.58 18.04
C THR A 184 -11.66 12.99 17.08
N ASN A 185 -12.28 12.01 16.40
CA ASN A 185 -13.37 12.24 15.46
C ASN A 185 -14.77 12.19 16.08
N GLY A 186 -14.86 11.97 17.40
CA GLY A 186 -16.14 11.94 18.15
C GLY A 186 -16.96 10.67 17.92
N TYR A 187 -16.33 9.57 17.51
CA TYR A 187 -16.95 8.27 17.31
C TYR A 187 -16.67 7.33 18.48
N SER A 188 -17.53 6.33 18.68
CA SER A 188 -17.14 5.12 19.41
C SER A 188 -16.13 4.32 18.54
N LEU A 189 -15.32 3.46 19.18
CA LEU A 189 -14.40 2.60 18.42
C LEU A 189 -15.14 1.73 17.39
N ASP A 190 -16.28 1.16 17.77
CA ASP A 190 -17.08 0.30 16.88
C ASP A 190 -17.63 1.08 15.68
N ASP A 191 -18.12 2.30 15.88
CA ASP A 191 -18.60 3.15 14.80
C ASP A 191 -17.45 3.57 13.88
N TYR A 192 -16.28 3.85 14.44
CA TYR A 192 -15.09 4.20 13.67
C TYR A 192 -14.59 3.03 12.83
N ILE A 193 -14.47 1.83 13.43
CA ILE A 193 -14.11 0.60 12.71
C ILE A 193 -15.13 0.31 11.60
N TYR A 194 -16.43 0.47 11.88
CA TYR A 194 -17.48 0.30 10.89
C TYR A 194 -17.34 1.31 9.73
N ALA A 195 -17.01 2.55 10.02
CA ALA A 195 -16.81 3.58 9.00
C ALA A 195 -15.57 3.30 8.12
N CYS A 196 -14.49 2.76 8.71
CA CYS A 196 -13.27 2.43 7.99
C CYS A 196 -13.36 1.15 7.16
N TYR A 197 -13.98 0.11 7.72
CA TYR A 197 -13.89 -1.25 7.18
C TYR A 197 -15.23 -1.87 6.78
N GLY A 198 -16.35 -1.28 7.21
CA GLY A 198 -17.69 -1.78 6.86
C GLY A 198 -18.25 -2.85 7.79
N LYS A 199 -19.29 -3.53 7.29
CA LYS A 199 -20.13 -4.42 8.09
C LYS A 199 -19.39 -5.65 8.64
N GLY A 200 -19.66 -5.94 9.90
CA GLY A 200 -19.17 -7.13 10.59
C GLY A 200 -17.78 -6.98 11.20
N VAL A 201 -17.00 -6.00 10.78
CA VAL A 201 -15.68 -5.73 11.35
C VAL A 201 -15.84 -5.12 12.74
N ASN A 202 -15.15 -5.66 13.71
CA ASN A 202 -15.04 -5.19 15.08
C ASN A 202 -13.58 -5.27 15.55
N GLU A 203 -13.29 -4.86 16.79
CA GLU A 203 -11.91 -4.88 17.31
C GLU A 203 -11.28 -6.27 17.23
N ASP A 204 -12.02 -7.35 17.49
CA ASP A 204 -11.49 -8.72 17.43
C ASP A 204 -11.07 -9.11 16.02
N VAL A 205 -11.87 -8.76 14.99
CA VAL A 205 -11.52 -9.01 13.58
C VAL A 205 -10.30 -8.21 13.18
N VAL A 206 -10.25 -6.92 13.53
CA VAL A 206 -9.08 -6.05 13.25
C VAL A 206 -7.83 -6.65 13.90
N ARG A 207 -7.90 -7.03 15.17
CA ARG A 207 -6.79 -7.63 15.90
C ARG A 207 -6.32 -8.92 15.25
N SER A 208 -7.24 -9.84 14.97
CA SER A 208 -6.92 -11.13 14.34
C SER A 208 -6.24 -10.97 12.98
N MET A 209 -6.72 -10.02 12.16
CA MET A 209 -6.12 -9.73 10.87
C MET A 209 -4.72 -9.08 11.02
N MET A 210 -4.56 -8.13 11.93
CA MET A 210 -3.25 -7.53 12.22
C MET A 210 -2.24 -8.57 12.76
N GLU A 211 -2.68 -9.50 13.59
CA GLU A 211 -1.84 -10.60 14.06
C GLU A 211 -1.41 -11.51 12.91
N LEU A 212 -2.31 -11.83 11.99
CA LEU A 212 -2.01 -12.62 10.78
C LEU A 212 -1.00 -11.89 9.88
N GLU A 213 -1.16 -10.58 9.69
CA GLU A 213 -0.23 -9.73 8.94
C GLU A 213 1.15 -9.66 9.59
N GLN A 214 1.20 -9.49 10.91
CA GLN A 214 2.46 -9.49 11.66
C GLN A 214 3.17 -10.85 11.60
N LEU A 215 2.40 -11.94 11.58
CA LEU A 215 2.97 -13.27 11.43
C LEU A 215 3.59 -13.46 10.04
N ALA A 216 2.91 -13.02 8.99
CA ALA A 216 3.45 -13.05 7.63
C ALA A 216 4.72 -12.20 7.50
N ALA A 217 4.72 -10.97 8.01
CA ALA A 217 5.90 -10.09 8.01
C ALA A 217 7.07 -10.66 8.82
N LYS A 218 6.79 -11.41 9.89
CA LYS A 218 7.82 -12.08 10.68
C LYS A 218 8.51 -13.18 9.88
N VAL A 219 7.79 -13.91 9.02
CA VAL A 219 8.40 -14.93 8.15
C VAL A 219 9.47 -14.29 7.26
N GLU A 220 9.18 -13.16 6.64
CA GLU A 220 10.16 -12.46 5.80
C GLU A 220 11.40 -12.04 6.61
N THR A 221 11.19 -11.56 7.82
CA THR A 221 12.28 -11.17 8.73
C THR A 221 13.15 -12.35 9.13
N GLU A 222 12.53 -13.46 9.52
CA GLU A 222 13.23 -14.69 9.88
C GLU A 222 13.98 -15.29 8.67
N GLN A 223 13.33 -15.30 7.50
CA GLN A 223 13.93 -15.75 6.25
C GLN A 223 15.15 -14.90 5.89
N ARG A 224 15.03 -13.56 5.98
CA ARG A 224 16.13 -12.61 5.76
C ARG A 224 17.33 -12.91 6.65
N ALA A 225 17.10 -13.28 7.91
CA ALA A 225 18.18 -13.60 8.86
C ALA A 225 18.94 -14.89 8.51
N THR A 226 18.37 -15.77 7.68
CA THR A 226 19.06 -17.01 7.26
C THR A 226 20.15 -16.79 6.22
N TYR A 227 20.08 -15.69 5.45
CA TYR A 227 21.05 -15.40 4.40
C TYR A 227 22.32 -14.78 4.99
N THR A 228 23.46 -15.28 4.54
CA THR A 228 24.79 -14.78 4.91
C THR A 228 25.66 -14.66 3.68
N TYR A 229 26.45 -13.60 3.59
CA TYR A 229 27.30 -13.31 2.44
C TYR A 229 28.75 -13.12 2.84
N THR A 230 29.66 -13.47 1.96
CA THR A 230 31.08 -13.20 2.12
C THR A 230 31.39 -11.73 1.85
N GLN A 231 32.49 -11.23 2.42
CA GLN A 231 32.93 -9.85 2.15
C GLN A 231 33.15 -9.56 0.66
N GLU A 232 33.56 -10.57 -0.10
CA GLU A 232 33.72 -10.44 -1.55
C GLU A 232 32.37 -10.18 -2.24
N GLN A 233 31.33 -10.97 -1.93
CA GLN A 233 29.97 -10.78 -2.46
C GLN A 233 29.40 -9.40 -2.07
N ILE A 234 29.61 -8.97 -0.83
CA ILE A 234 29.18 -7.65 -0.34
C ILE A 234 29.90 -6.55 -1.14
N SER A 235 31.22 -6.65 -1.32
CA SER A 235 31.97 -5.64 -2.05
C SER A 235 31.61 -5.58 -3.53
N GLU A 236 31.40 -6.73 -4.18
CA GLU A 236 30.92 -6.82 -5.57
C GLU A 236 29.54 -6.19 -5.72
N LYS A 237 28.64 -6.48 -4.76
CA LYS A 237 27.28 -5.91 -4.78
C LYS A 237 27.34 -4.40 -4.63
N TYR A 238 28.10 -3.87 -3.66
CA TYR A 238 28.23 -2.43 -3.52
C TYR A 238 28.77 -1.77 -4.78
N ALA A 239 29.84 -2.32 -5.36
CA ALA A 239 30.45 -1.79 -6.59
C ALA A 239 29.43 -1.68 -7.75
N SER A 240 28.44 -2.58 -7.81
CA SER A 240 27.40 -2.56 -8.85
C SER A 240 26.34 -1.48 -8.65
N VAL A 241 26.23 -0.92 -7.45
CA VAL A 241 25.22 0.09 -7.08
C VAL A 241 25.81 1.37 -6.48
N ALA A 242 27.13 1.48 -6.46
CA ALA A 242 27.85 2.57 -5.80
C ALA A 242 27.40 3.96 -6.28
N ASP A 243 27.11 4.11 -7.58
CA ASP A 243 26.65 5.38 -8.16
C ASP A 243 25.28 5.84 -7.61
N ASP A 244 24.51 4.94 -7.01
CA ASP A 244 23.21 5.24 -6.42
C ASP A 244 23.29 5.53 -4.91
N TYR A 245 24.39 5.12 -4.25
CA TYR A 245 24.55 5.20 -2.79
C TYR A 245 25.73 6.06 -2.36
N ASP A 246 26.74 6.29 -3.20
CA ASP A 246 27.84 7.16 -2.88
C ASP A 246 27.38 8.62 -2.74
N LYS A 247 28.12 9.38 -1.95
CA LYS A 247 27.90 10.81 -1.84
C LYS A 247 28.82 11.55 -2.80
N PHE A 248 28.26 12.45 -3.59
CA PHE A 248 29.00 13.28 -4.52
C PHE A 248 28.90 14.72 -4.05
N SER A 249 30.05 15.35 -3.73
CA SER A 249 30.15 16.74 -3.37
C SER A 249 30.70 17.55 -4.55
N PHE A 250 30.00 18.59 -4.93
CA PHE A 250 30.36 19.46 -6.03
C PHE A 250 29.79 20.87 -5.85
N ASP A 251 30.49 21.88 -6.42
CA ASP A 251 29.99 23.24 -6.54
C ASP A 251 29.50 23.46 -7.97
N TYR A 252 28.44 24.23 -8.12
CA TYR A 252 27.96 24.59 -9.44
C TYR A 252 27.36 25.97 -9.51
N TYR A 253 27.37 26.57 -10.72
CA TYR A 253 26.58 27.74 -11.06
C TYR A 253 25.93 27.57 -12.42
N TYR A 254 24.67 27.96 -12.54
CA TYR A 254 23.90 27.78 -13.79
C TYR A 254 23.77 29.10 -14.54
N PHE A 255 24.23 29.15 -15.76
CA PHE A 255 24.05 30.23 -16.70
C PHE A 255 22.86 29.92 -17.60
N ALA A 256 21.68 30.45 -17.25
CA ALA A 256 20.48 30.31 -18.07
C ALA A 256 20.63 31.13 -19.36
N ALA A 257 20.25 30.54 -20.49
CA ALA A 257 20.10 31.32 -21.71
C ALA A 257 18.85 32.20 -21.63
N ALA A 258 18.95 33.45 -22.01
CA ALA A 258 17.83 34.39 -21.97
C ALA A 258 16.75 33.96 -22.97
N THR A 259 15.48 34.09 -22.56
CA THR A 259 14.31 33.85 -23.39
C THR A 259 13.60 35.15 -23.67
N GLU A 260 13.12 35.35 -24.90
CA GLU A 260 12.38 36.54 -25.29
C GLU A 260 10.90 36.20 -25.52
N GLY A 261 10.02 36.89 -24.79
CA GLY A 261 8.58 36.73 -24.93
C GLY A 261 8.03 35.40 -24.39
N THR A 262 6.74 35.24 -24.59
CA THR A 262 5.99 34.02 -24.21
C THR A 262 5.16 33.52 -25.39
N ASP A 263 4.88 32.24 -25.40
CA ASP A 263 3.96 31.62 -26.37
C ASP A 263 2.48 31.98 -26.09
N GLU A 264 1.58 31.47 -26.92
CA GLU A 264 0.13 31.72 -26.81
C GLU A 264 -0.47 31.24 -25.47
N ASN A 265 0.24 30.37 -24.73
CA ASN A 265 -0.16 29.83 -23.44
C ASN A 265 0.51 30.54 -22.25
N GLY A 266 1.30 31.59 -22.51
CA GLY A 266 2.02 32.33 -21.49
C GLY A 266 3.31 31.66 -21.02
N LYS A 267 3.78 30.58 -21.70
CA LYS A 267 5.03 29.91 -21.40
C LYS A 267 6.17 30.65 -22.12
N ALA A 268 7.32 30.83 -21.43
CA ALA A 268 8.51 31.43 -22.03
C ALA A 268 8.91 30.70 -23.32
N ASN A 269 9.28 31.47 -24.34
CA ASN A 269 9.78 30.92 -25.59
C ASN A 269 11.11 30.19 -25.36
N ALA A 270 11.51 29.32 -26.30
CA ALA A 270 12.84 28.74 -26.27
C ALA A 270 13.92 29.82 -26.42
N PRO A 271 15.09 29.67 -25.75
CA PRO A 271 16.22 30.55 -25.95
C PRO A 271 16.67 30.61 -27.43
N THR A 272 17.20 31.74 -27.82
CA THR A 272 17.80 31.88 -29.17
C THR A 272 19.20 31.31 -29.22
N GLU A 273 19.70 31.00 -30.41
CA GLU A 273 21.09 30.56 -30.60
C GLU A 273 22.10 31.59 -30.06
N GLU A 274 21.79 32.89 -30.18
CA GLU A 274 22.61 33.98 -29.66
C GLU A 274 22.64 33.96 -28.12
N SER A 275 21.49 33.83 -27.46
CA SER A 275 21.43 33.75 -26.00
C SER A 275 22.11 32.50 -25.43
N LEU A 276 22.00 31.36 -26.11
CA LEU A 276 22.72 30.14 -25.76
C LEU A 276 24.24 30.33 -25.91
N ALA A 277 24.69 30.99 -27.00
CA ALA A 277 26.12 31.27 -27.20
C ALA A 277 26.68 32.26 -26.14
N GLU A 278 25.88 33.24 -25.73
CA GLU A 278 26.24 34.14 -24.65
C GLU A 278 26.33 33.44 -23.28
N ALA A 279 25.36 32.62 -22.93
CA ALA A 279 25.40 31.81 -21.71
C ALA A 279 26.61 30.88 -21.68
N LYS A 280 26.95 30.26 -22.82
CA LYS A 280 28.16 29.45 -22.98
C LYS A 280 29.44 30.26 -22.75
N ALA A 281 29.53 31.43 -23.35
CA ALA A 281 30.69 32.28 -23.20
C ALA A 281 30.93 32.72 -21.75
N GLN A 282 29.85 33.02 -21.02
CA GLN A 282 29.94 33.37 -19.59
C GLN A 282 30.38 32.16 -18.76
N ALA A 283 29.82 30.98 -19.03
CA ALA A 283 30.19 29.75 -18.35
C ALA A 283 31.67 29.41 -18.59
N GLU A 284 32.16 29.50 -19.83
CA GLU A 284 33.57 29.25 -20.17
C GLU A 284 34.50 30.29 -19.53
N LYS A 285 34.11 31.55 -19.44
CA LYS A 285 34.87 32.59 -18.75
C LYS A 285 35.02 32.27 -17.26
N MET A 286 33.94 31.86 -16.59
CA MET A 286 33.97 31.43 -15.18
C MET A 286 34.86 30.20 -15.01
N ARG A 287 34.69 29.19 -15.85
CA ARG A 287 35.53 27.99 -15.85
C ARG A 287 37.01 28.33 -15.95
N ALA A 288 37.35 29.22 -16.89
CA ALA A 288 38.75 29.65 -17.07
C ALA A 288 39.29 30.35 -15.80
N SER A 289 38.50 31.21 -15.17
CA SER A 289 38.91 31.89 -13.95
C SER A 289 39.12 30.92 -12.78
N LEU A 290 38.24 29.94 -12.65
CA LEU A 290 38.38 28.83 -11.68
C LEU A 290 39.62 27.99 -11.93
N ALA A 291 39.93 27.67 -13.19
CA ALA A 291 41.12 26.90 -13.58
C ALA A 291 42.43 27.65 -13.28
N HIS A 292 42.41 28.98 -13.16
CA HIS A 292 43.54 29.82 -12.72
C HIS A 292 43.58 30.02 -11.21
N GLY A 293 42.77 29.26 -10.43
CA GLY A 293 42.78 29.31 -8.95
C GLY A 293 41.85 30.36 -8.38
N GLY A 294 40.87 30.85 -9.13
CA GLY A 294 39.84 31.74 -8.62
C GLY A 294 38.97 31.02 -7.58
N ASP A 295 38.53 31.76 -6.56
CA ASP A 295 37.53 31.26 -5.60
C ASP A 295 36.14 31.20 -6.23
N PHE A 296 35.47 30.07 -6.11
CA PHE A 296 34.18 29.83 -6.78
C PHE A 296 33.12 30.78 -6.25
N THR A 297 33.06 30.96 -4.93
CA THR A 297 32.09 31.85 -4.26
C THR A 297 32.28 33.31 -4.68
N GLU A 298 33.51 33.78 -4.65
CA GLU A 298 33.84 35.17 -5.03
C GLU A 298 33.55 35.42 -6.52
N LEU A 299 33.83 34.48 -7.40
CA LEU A 299 33.55 34.62 -8.83
C LEU A 299 32.04 34.63 -9.13
N VAL A 300 31.25 33.82 -8.44
CA VAL A 300 29.79 33.85 -8.57
C VAL A 300 29.23 35.17 -8.07
N LYS A 301 29.68 35.63 -6.89
CA LYS A 301 29.25 36.91 -6.29
C LYS A 301 29.58 38.05 -7.23
N ALA A 302 30.82 38.16 -7.73
CA ALA A 302 31.23 39.19 -8.68
C ALA A 302 30.42 39.19 -9.98
N TYR A 303 30.07 38.01 -10.46
CA TYR A 303 29.21 37.85 -11.66
C TYR A 303 27.78 38.34 -11.40
N GLU A 304 27.18 37.93 -10.27
CA GLU A 304 25.83 38.33 -9.90
C GLU A 304 25.72 39.85 -9.68
N GLU A 305 26.68 40.44 -8.98
CA GLU A 305 26.77 41.89 -8.79
C GLU A 305 26.91 42.67 -10.11
N ALA A 306 27.79 42.21 -11.00
CA ALA A 306 28.02 42.84 -12.30
C ALA A 306 26.81 42.79 -13.24
N ASN A 307 25.94 41.80 -13.06
CA ASN A 307 24.73 41.57 -13.89
C ASN A 307 23.42 41.95 -13.20
N GLY A 308 23.49 42.54 -11.98
CA GLY A 308 22.32 42.96 -11.22
C GLY A 308 21.37 41.82 -10.87
N ILE A 309 21.90 40.61 -10.64
CA ILE A 309 21.11 39.42 -10.29
C ILE A 309 20.81 39.47 -8.80
N GLU A 310 19.55 39.82 -8.45
CA GLU A 310 19.07 39.82 -7.08
C GLU A 310 18.48 38.46 -6.76
N LYS A 311 18.95 37.80 -5.69
CA LYS A 311 18.33 36.60 -5.16
C LYS A 311 17.07 36.94 -4.39
N PRO A 312 15.96 36.24 -4.59
CA PRO A 312 14.79 36.44 -3.76
C PRO A 312 15.17 36.17 -2.29
N ALA A 313 14.76 37.10 -1.39
CA ALA A 313 14.93 36.93 0.04
C ALA A 313 14.30 35.57 0.47
N SER A 314 15.05 34.78 1.21
CA SER A 314 14.48 33.52 1.75
C SER A 314 13.31 33.87 2.67
N GLU A 315 12.26 33.05 2.70
CA GLU A 315 11.10 33.25 3.59
C GLU A 315 11.46 33.37 5.08
N SER A 316 12.68 33.01 5.46
CA SER A 316 13.21 33.15 6.83
C SER A 316 13.83 34.51 7.15
N GLY A 317 13.84 35.48 6.21
CA GLY A 317 14.39 36.82 6.44
C GLY A 317 15.93 36.91 6.57
N GLU A 318 16.64 35.78 6.41
CA GLU A 318 18.08 35.75 6.29
C GLU A 318 18.46 35.85 4.81
N THR A 319 19.14 36.93 4.44
CA THR A 319 19.85 37.02 3.15
C THR A 319 20.93 35.96 3.16
N LYS A 320 20.68 34.80 2.48
CA LYS A 320 21.77 33.88 2.20
C LYS A 320 22.77 34.59 1.29
N GLU A 321 24.02 34.70 1.76
CA GLU A 321 25.11 35.25 0.93
C GLU A 321 25.14 34.49 -0.39
N ALA A 322 25.28 35.22 -1.48
CA ALA A 322 25.39 34.71 -2.83
C ALA A 322 26.69 33.87 -2.97
N GLY A 323 26.60 32.60 -2.72
CA GLY A 323 27.69 31.65 -2.90
C GLY A 323 27.26 30.49 -3.81
N PRO A 324 28.21 29.76 -4.40
CA PRO A 324 27.86 28.53 -5.13
C PRO A 324 27.13 27.59 -4.20
N THR A 325 26.09 26.95 -4.72
CA THR A 325 25.38 25.94 -3.94
C THR A 325 26.26 24.69 -3.90
N VAL A 326 26.83 24.40 -2.72
CA VAL A 326 27.48 23.12 -2.47
C VAL A 326 26.39 22.09 -2.31
N VAL A 327 26.44 21.03 -3.10
CA VAL A 327 25.44 19.98 -3.09
C VAL A 327 26.10 18.67 -2.76
N GLU A 328 25.73 18.11 -1.63
CA GLU A 328 26.01 16.74 -1.24
C GLU A 328 24.81 15.85 -1.60
N ALA A 329 25.05 14.83 -2.40
CA ALA A 329 24.12 13.76 -2.55
C ALA A 329 24.31 12.78 -1.38
N ALA A 330 23.30 12.62 -0.54
CA ALA A 330 23.38 11.74 0.60
C ALA A 330 23.33 10.26 0.19
N ALA A 331 24.08 9.41 0.89
CA ALA A 331 23.95 7.96 0.78
C ALA A 331 22.50 7.50 1.01
N GLY A 332 22.04 6.50 0.27
CA GLY A 332 20.68 6.00 0.35
C GLY A 332 19.65 6.78 -0.45
N ASN A 333 20.05 7.87 -1.11
CA ASN A 333 19.22 8.57 -2.07
C ASN A 333 19.72 8.24 -3.48
N THR A 334 18.83 7.72 -4.32
CA THR A 334 19.14 7.53 -5.74
C THR A 334 19.27 8.89 -6.39
N ILE A 335 20.43 9.23 -6.92
CA ILE A 335 20.59 10.40 -7.77
C ILE A 335 20.23 9.99 -9.20
N SER A 336 19.01 10.25 -9.57
CA SER A 336 18.54 10.12 -10.96
C SER A 336 18.08 11.46 -11.47
N SER A 337 17.81 11.60 -12.75
CA SER A 337 17.17 12.80 -13.33
C SER A 337 15.84 13.15 -12.64
N THR A 338 15.28 12.23 -11.87
CA THR A 338 14.01 12.38 -11.16
C THR A 338 14.13 12.44 -9.62
N ALA A 339 15.29 12.16 -9.05
CA ALA A 339 15.44 12.00 -7.59
C ALA A 339 15.93 13.26 -6.84
N GLY A 340 16.78 14.07 -7.44
CA GLY A 340 17.29 15.27 -6.79
C GLY A 340 18.22 15.01 -5.58
N ASN A 341 18.57 16.06 -4.87
CA ASN A 341 19.35 16.01 -3.64
C ASN A 341 18.45 15.76 -2.42
N SER A 342 19.06 15.66 -1.24
CA SER A 342 18.36 15.51 0.05
C SER A 342 17.30 16.59 0.34
N ASN A 343 17.37 17.74 -0.35
CA ASN A 343 16.40 18.83 -0.26
C ASN A 343 15.32 18.76 -1.37
N GLY A 344 15.27 17.67 -2.14
CA GLY A 344 14.31 17.48 -3.24
C GLY A 344 14.63 18.28 -4.50
N THR A 345 15.83 18.82 -4.63
CA THR A 345 16.26 19.52 -5.85
C THR A 345 16.60 18.48 -6.92
N LEU A 346 15.91 18.54 -8.04
CA LEU A 346 16.18 17.69 -9.20
C LEU A 346 17.36 18.25 -10.01
N TYR A 347 18.30 17.39 -10.37
CA TYR A 347 19.40 17.76 -11.28
C TYR A 347 19.09 17.32 -12.70
N PRO A 348 19.49 18.15 -13.71
CA PRO A 348 19.43 17.70 -15.08
C PRO A 348 20.34 16.47 -15.31
N GLU A 349 19.84 15.52 -16.11
CA GLU A 349 20.54 14.27 -16.39
C GLU A 349 22.00 14.48 -16.85
N ALA A 350 22.25 15.50 -17.67
CA ALA A 350 23.59 15.81 -18.16
C ALA A 350 24.56 16.18 -17.03
N LEU A 351 24.09 16.95 -16.05
CA LEU A 351 24.90 17.33 -14.87
C LEU A 351 25.14 16.10 -13.99
N GLU A 352 24.10 15.34 -13.70
CA GLU A 352 24.18 14.12 -12.88
C GLU A 352 25.15 13.10 -13.50
N LYS A 353 25.03 12.84 -14.79
CA LYS A 353 25.92 11.95 -15.52
C LYS A 353 27.38 12.41 -15.47
N TRP A 354 27.62 13.73 -15.56
CA TRP A 354 28.97 14.26 -15.46
C TRP A 354 29.54 14.06 -14.05
N VAL A 355 28.77 14.36 -13.01
CA VAL A 355 29.19 14.27 -11.60
C VAL A 355 29.48 12.81 -11.20
N LYS A 356 28.64 11.87 -11.63
CA LYS A 356 28.76 10.43 -11.29
C LYS A 356 29.82 9.68 -12.11
N SER A 357 30.45 10.33 -13.10
CA SER A 357 31.45 9.65 -13.91
C SER A 357 32.64 9.18 -13.07
N ALA A 358 33.01 7.90 -13.25
CA ALA A 358 34.13 7.27 -12.52
C ALA A 358 35.48 7.96 -12.70
N ASP A 359 35.62 8.72 -13.79
CA ASP A 359 36.88 9.41 -14.15
C ASP A 359 37.05 10.77 -13.44
N ARG A 360 36.07 11.18 -12.61
CA ARG A 360 36.13 12.49 -11.91
C ARG A 360 37.26 12.51 -10.90
N THR A 361 37.95 13.64 -10.90
CA THR A 361 39.04 13.92 -9.94
C THR A 361 38.69 15.18 -9.13
N SER A 362 39.09 15.21 -7.87
CA SER A 362 38.85 16.39 -7.00
C SER A 362 39.46 17.64 -7.62
N GLY A 363 38.68 18.72 -7.64
CA GLY A 363 39.05 20.00 -8.27
C GLY A 363 38.84 20.05 -9.78
N GLU A 364 38.34 18.99 -10.42
CA GLU A 364 38.03 19.00 -11.86
C GLU A 364 36.86 19.96 -12.14
N ILE A 365 37.01 20.78 -13.17
CA ILE A 365 36.03 21.82 -13.54
C ILE A 365 35.60 21.62 -15.00
N ALA A 366 34.28 21.65 -15.21
CA ALA A 366 33.71 21.56 -16.54
C ALA A 366 32.62 22.58 -16.80
N VAL A 367 32.28 22.75 -18.08
CA VAL A 367 31.01 23.36 -18.50
C VAL A 367 30.12 22.24 -19.01
N VAL A 368 28.95 22.06 -18.42
CA VAL A 368 27.98 21.05 -18.78
C VAL A 368 26.77 21.72 -19.43
N GLU A 369 26.51 21.36 -20.68
CA GLU A 369 25.38 21.90 -21.46
C GLU A 369 24.07 21.23 -21.06
N ILE A 370 23.04 22.06 -20.88
CA ILE A 370 21.65 21.61 -20.79
C ILE A 370 20.97 22.04 -22.07
N GLU A 371 20.69 21.07 -22.94
CA GLU A 371 20.18 21.30 -24.27
C GLU A 371 18.99 22.24 -24.29
N GLY A 372 19.08 23.32 -25.06
CA GLY A 372 18.03 24.30 -25.21
C GLY A 372 17.71 25.13 -23.98
N ALA A 373 18.57 25.13 -22.94
CA ALA A 373 18.29 25.83 -21.69
C ALA A 373 19.45 26.66 -21.14
N GLY A 374 20.71 26.18 -21.22
CA GLY A 374 21.86 26.91 -20.70
C GLY A 374 23.03 26.00 -20.34
N TYR A 375 23.91 26.49 -19.45
CA TYR A 375 25.18 25.83 -19.14
C TYR A 375 25.46 25.85 -17.64
N TYR A 376 25.87 24.73 -17.08
CA TYR A 376 26.44 24.64 -15.75
C TYR A 376 27.96 24.80 -15.80
N VAL A 377 28.51 25.62 -14.92
CA VAL A 377 29.90 25.48 -14.50
C VAL A 377 29.89 24.64 -13.25
N VAL A 378 30.61 23.54 -13.26
CA VAL A 378 30.65 22.59 -12.18
C VAL A 378 32.09 22.32 -11.77
N ARG A 379 32.35 22.26 -10.47
CA ARG A 379 33.62 21.80 -9.89
C ARG A 379 33.33 20.59 -9.02
N PHE A 380 33.93 19.45 -9.39
CA PHE A 380 33.85 18.23 -8.60
C PHE A 380 34.76 18.34 -7.39
N ASN A 381 34.23 18.12 -6.19
CA ASN A 381 34.97 18.20 -4.94
C ASN A 381 35.40 16.81 -4.48
N GLU A 382 34.46 15.91 -4.26
CA GLU A 382 34.73 14.63 -3.63
C GLU A 382 33.65 13.57 -3.99
N ARG A 383 34.07 12.32 -4.03
CA ARG A 383 33.18 11.15 -3.97
C ARG A 383 33.50 10.39 -2.69
N ASP A 384 32.55 10.37 -1.76
CA ASP A 384 32.59 9.54 -0.57
C ASP A 384 31.86 8.21 -0.86
N ASN A 385 32.61 7.12 -0.87
CA ASN A 385 32.13 5.77 -1.16
C ASN A 385 31.72 5.02 0.11
N ASN A 386 31.32 5.76 1.14
CA ASN A 386 30.68 5.23 2.35
C ASN A 386 31.49 4.16 3.11
N GLN A 387 32.81 4.29 3.10
CA GLN A 387 33.70 3.37 3.81
C GLN A 387 33.71 3.58 5.34
N ALA A 388 33.05 4.63 5.84
CA ALA A 388 32.92 4.89 7.26
C ALA A 388 31.63 4.30 7.81
N PRO A 389 31.60 3.82 9.07
CA PRO A 389 30.37 3.48 9.79
C PRO A 389 29.47 4.71 10.00
N THR A 390 28.17 4.45 10.06
CA THR A 390 27.15 5.44 10.38
C THR A 390 26.31 5.00 11.59
N GLU A 391 25.47 5.85 12.13
CA GLU A 391 24.54 5.48 13.20
C GLU A 391 23.63 4.30 12.78
N GLU A 392 23.20 4.27 11.53
CA GLU A 392 22.36 3.22 10.97
C GLU A 392 23.11 1.89 10.81
N SER A 393 24.35 1.92 10.35
CA SER A 393 25.17 0.72 10.12
C SER A 393 25.85 0.18 11.38
N GLY A 394 25.84 0.93 12.49
CA GLY A 394 26.54 0.57 13.71
C GLY A 394 28.06 0.50 13.50
N ASP A 395 28.67 -0.64 13.78
CA ASP A 395 30.12 -0.85 13.61
C ASP A 395 30.52 -1.25 12.18
N MET A 396 29.56 -1.51 11.30
CA MET A 396 29.79 -1.88 9.90
C MET A 396 29.99 -0.63 9.04
N ASN A 397 30.89 -0.69 8.05
CA ASN A 397 30.95 0.35 7.03
C ASN A 397 29.60 0.50 6.35
N TYR A 398 29.20 1.74 6.03
CA TYR A 398 27.87 1.97 5.45
C TYR A 398 27.70 1.28 4.08
N CYS A 399 28.76 1.27 3.26
CA CYS A 399 28.74 0.53 2.00
C CYS A 399 28.45 -0.98 2.17
N ASP A 400 29.07 -1.61 3.18
CA ASP A 400 28.87 -3.02 3.48
C ASP A 400 27.46 -3.28 4.00
N TYR A 401 26.95 -2.40 4.87
CA TYR A 401 25.59 -2.46 5.40
C TYR A 401 24.53 -2.37 4.28
N VAL A 402 24.68 -1.42 3.37
CA VAL A 402 23.77 -1.26 2.22
C VAL A 402 23.81 -2.50 1.31
N ALA A 403 25.01 -2.97 0.97
CA ALA A 403 25.16 -4.12 0.09
C ALA A 403 24.62 -5.41 0.69
N ASP A 404 24.89 -5.68 1.98
CA ASP A 404 24.31 -6.83 2.70
C ASP A 404 22.78 -6.76 2.73
N ALA A 405 22.22 -5.57 3.02
CA ALA A 405 20.79 -5.37 3.02
C ALA A 405 20.15 -5.62 1.65
N LEU A 406 20.77 -5.14 0.57
CA LEU A 406 20.33 -5.37 -0.81
C LEU A 406 20.36 -6.85 -1.19
N LEU A 407 21.46 -7.54 -0.89
CA LEU A 407 21.61 -8.97 -1.17
C LEU A 407 20.54 -9.78 -0.42
N ARG A 408 20.29 -9.48 0.85
CA ARG A 408 19.24 -10.14 1.63
C ARG A 408 17.86 -9.85 1.07
N ASN A 409 17.59 -8.61 0.63
CA ASN A 409 16.32 -8.24 0.01
C ASN A 409 16.08 -9.02 -1.29
N GLU A 410 17.10 -9.14 -2.12
CA GLU A 410 17.02 -9.90 -3.37
C GLU A 410 16.75 -11.38 -3.10
N ALA A 411 17.45 -11.98 -2.14
CA ALA A 411 17.26 -13.37 -1.76
C ALA A 411 15.88 -13.64 -1.14
N VAL A 412 15.37 -12.75 -0.29
CA VAL A 412 14.01 -12.84 0.26
C VAL A 412 12.99 -12.74 -0.87
N LYS A 413 13.16 -11.80 -1.80
CA LYS A 413 12.27 -11.66 -2.93
C LYS A 413 12.26 -12.90 -3.82
N GLU A 414 13.42 -13.48 -4.12
CA GLU A 414 13.51 -14.71 -4.89
C GLU A 414 12.79 -15.87 -4.17
N TRP A 415 12.97 -15.97 -2.85
CA TRP A 415 12.27 -16.95 -2.04
C TRP A 415 10.76 -16.72 -2.05
N GLU A 416 10.28 -15.48 -1.88
CA GLU A 416 8.87 -15.12 -1.96
C GLU A 416 8.27 -15.45 -3.33
N ASP A 417 8.96 -15.07 -4.41
CA ASP A 417 8.55 -15.40 -5.78
C ASP A 417 8.42 -16.93 -5.96
N GLY A 418 9.22 -17.72 -5.23
CA GLY A 418 9.13 -19.17 -5.21
C GLY A 418 7.90 -19.73 -4.48
N ILE A 419 7.45 -19.08 -3.39
CA ILE A 419 6.33 -19.60 -2.58
C ILE A 419 4.99 -18.92 -2.84
N ILE A 420 4.97 -17.69 -3.33
CA ILE A 420 3.75 -16.91 -3.62
C ILE A 420 3.69 -16.37 -5.05
N GLY A 421 4.74 -16.57 -5.86
CA GLY A 421 4.83 -16.08 -7.22
C GLY A 421 3.93 -16.84 -8.21
N LYS A 422 4.08 -16.50 -9.49
CA LYS A 422 3.20 -17.01 -10.57
C LYS A 422 3.26 -18.53 -10.78
N ASP A 423 4.41 -19.14 -10.49
CA ASP A 423 4.64 -20.56 -10.68
C ASP A 423 4.07 -21.42 -9.52
N GLN A 424 3.83 -20.79 -8.37
CA GLN A 424 3.13 -21.42 -7.26
C GLN A 424 1.63 -21.46 -7.55
N LYS A 425 1.06 -22.66 -7.55
CA LYS A 425 -0.37 -22.83 -7.75
C LYS A 425 -1.15 -22.42 -6.51
N ILE A 426 -1.56 -21.16 -6.48
CA ILE A 426 -2.44 -20.59 -5.47
C ILE A 426 -3.75 -20.26 -6.15
N THR A 427 -4.84 -20.88 -5.71
CA THR A 427 -6.19 -20.61 -6.19
C THR A 427 -6.98 -19.89 -5.12
N SER A 428 -7.95 -19.10 -5.54
CA SER A 428 -8.92 -18.50 -4.65
C SER A 428 -10.32 -18.69 -5.21
N SER A 429 -11.25 -19.01 -4.34
CA SER A 429 -12.67 -19.11 -4.69
C SER A 429 -13.46 -18.12 -3.85
N THR A 430 -14.37 -17.40 -4.51
CA THR A 430 -15.31 -16.51 -3.83
C THR A 430 -16.61 -17.26 -3.56
N GLY A 431 -17.01 -17.34 -2.28
CA GLY A 431 -18.28 -17.90 -1.87
C GLY A 431 -19.45 -16.96 -2.16
N PHE A 432 -20.68 -17.48 -2.03
CA PHE A 432 -21.90 -16.66 -2.16
C PHE A 432 -21.91 -15.40 -1.27
N ALA A 433 -21.25 -15.47 -0.12
CA ALA A 433 -21.19 -14.37 0.82
C ALA A 433 -20.24 -13.22 0.38
N ALA A 434 -19.36 -13.46 -0.60
CA ALA A 434 -18.44 -12.42 -1.11
C ALA A 434 -19.16 -11.18 -1.66
N ARG A 435 -20.40 -11.34 -2.16
CA ARG A 435 -21.26 -10.23 -2.60
C ARG A 435 -21.62 -9.21 -1.53
N TYR A 436 -21.34 -9.51 -0.28
CA TYR A 436 -21.57 -8.61 0.85
C TYR A 436 -20.30 -7.84 1.27
N VAL A 437 -19.18 -8.10 0.62
CA VAL A 437 -17.94 -7.35 0.82
C VAL A 437 -18.09 -5.95 0.24
N GLY A 438 -17.57 -4.95 0.92
CA GLY A 438 -17.63 -3.55 0.49
C GLY A 438 -19.02 -2.88 0.59
N ARG A 439 -20.00 -3.50 1.29
CA ARG A 439 -21.42 -3.05 1.28
C ARG A 439 -21.95 -2.66 2.64
#